data_0b15eada7356b01e16f912740bb3826f
#
_entry.id   0b15eada7356b01e16f912740bb3826f
#
_cell.length_a   1.000
_cell.length_b   1.000
_cell.length_c   1.000
_cell.angle_alpha   90.00
_cell.angle_beta   90.00
_cell.angle_gamma   90.00
#
_symmetry.space_group_name_H-M   'P 1'
#
loop_
_entity.id
_entity.type
_entity.pdbx_description
1 polymer ?
#
loop_
_entity_poly.entity_id
_entity_poly.type
_entity_poly.pdbx_seq_one_letter_code
_entity_poly.pdbx_strand_id
1 'polypeptide(L)'
;MKYTTYFSICLALRRKKVYTLITVHSGKVVWKKDQIDNMEEEMKKMVKRTAVVTLAGVISVGMLSGCGSKTLDGTKTVATVDGTDIPLGVVSLYAREQQQQTTTMYLNYMGSADNIWDQTAGDDSDETYGDQAVTSSLESVEKMYILKEKAADYNVELTDDDEAAIADAASQFMAANSEETIKELAVTEDQVKTLLELQTIQKKMYDPVVAEGK
;
A
#
# COMPACT_ATOMS: atom_id res chain seq x y z
N MET A 1 21.96 -22.05 41.23
CA MET A 1 20.60 -21.47 41.20
C MET A 1 20.51 -20.59 39.99
N LYS A 2 19.76 -21.03 38.96
CA LYS A 2 19.53 -20.24 37.73
C LYS A 2 18.16 -19.56 37.90
N TYR A 3 18.14 -18.24 38.02
CA TYR A 3 16.91 -17.46 38.03
C TYR A 3 16.42 -17.31 36.60
N THR A 4 15.28 -17.92 36.27
CA THR A 4 14.59 -17.74 35.00
C THR A 4 13.67 -16.52 35.16
N THR A 5 14.08 -15.41 34.58
CA THR A 5 13.27 -14.17 34.58
C THR A 5 12.18 -14.30 33.55
N TYR A 6 10.91 -14.30 33.97
CA TYR A 6 9.75 -14.20 33.08
C TYR A 6 9.47 -12.74 32.83
N PHE A 7 9.51 -12.33 31.57
CA PHE A 7 9.07 -11.01 31.15
C PHE A 7 7.73 -11.16 30.43
N SER A 8 6.67 -10.66 31.06
CA SER A 8 5.34 -10.59 30.43
C SER A 8 5.13 -9.17 29.90
N ILE A 9 5.07 -9.03 28.59
CA ILE A 9 4.70 -7.75 27.96
C ILE A 9 3.22 -7.83 27.61
N CYS A 10 2.40 -7.01 28.27
CA CYS A 10 0.99 -6.87 27.99
C CYS A 10 0.80 -5.68 27.02
N LEU A 11 0.58 -5.95 25.73
CA LEU A 11 0.20 -4.93 24.76
C LEU A 11 -1.32 -4.81 24.72
N ALA A 12 -1.85 -3.73 25.32
CA ALA A 12 -3.27 -3.42 25.28
C ALA A 12 -3.60 -2.63 24.00
N LEU A 13 -4.08 -3.29 22.96
CA LEU A 13 -4.70 -2.63 21.81
C LEU A 13 -6.17 -2.28 22.16
N ARG A 14 -6.41 -0.98 22.29
CA ARG A 14 -7.66 -0.36 22.76
C ARG A 14 -8.71 -0.28 21.63
N ARG A 15 -9.18 -1.43 21.11
CA ARG A 15 -10.47 -1.56 20.40
C ARG A 15 -10.81 -3.03 20.17
N LYS A 16 -11.61 -3.59 21.09
CA LYS A 16 -12.04 -5.00 21.25
C LYS A 16 -11.07 -5.84 22.09
N LYS A 17 -11.59 -6.27 23.23
CA LYS A 17 -10.94 -7.09 24.26
C LYS A 17 -10.32 -8.38 23.66
N VAL A 18 -9.09 -8.31 23.22
CA VAL A 18 -8.25 -9.47 22.93
C VAL A 18 -7.00 -9.30 23.77
N TYR A 19 -6.94 -10.04 24.87
CA TYR A 19 -5.75 -10.11 25.72
C TYR A 19 -4.86 -11.22 25.16
N THR A 20 -3.77 -10.87 24.51
CA THR A 20 -2.76 -11.84 24.08
C THR A 20 -1.69 -11.96 25.14
N LEU A 21 -1.62 -13.10 25.81
CA LEU A 21 -0.56 -13.40 26.77
C LEU A 21 0.63 -13.98 25.98
N ILE A 22 1.69 -13.19 25.81
CA ILE A 22 2.94 -13.64 25.18
C ILE A 22 3.82 -14.19 26.27
N THR A 23 4.07 -15.49 26.27
CA THR A 23 5.05 -16.11 27.20
C THR A 23 6.37 -16.29 26.45
N VAL A 24 7.41 -15.59 26.89
CA VAL A 24 8.75 -15.74 26.34
C VAL A 24 9.51 -16.76 27.19
N HIS A 25 9.82 -17.90 26.62
CA HIS A 25 10.65 -18.91 27.26
C HIS A 25 12.00 -19.02 26.52
N SER A 26 13.09 -18.74 27.22
CA SER A 26 14.44 -18.88 26.67
C SER A 26 14.71 -18.11 25.37
N GLY A 27 14.21 -16.87 25.25
CA GLY A 27 14.46 -16.02 24.08
C GLY A 27 13.71 -16.40 22.79
N LYS A 28 12.80 -17.38 22.86
CA LYS A 28 11.92 -17.75 21.72
C LYS A 28 10.46 -17.43 22.06
N VAL A 29 9.77 -16.78 21.14
CA VAL A 29 8.32 -16.57 21.21
C VAL A 29 7.65 -17.87 20.81
N VAL A 30 6.93 -18.50 21.74
CA VAL A 30 6.18 -19.73 21.47
C VAL A 30 4.70 -19.37 21.38
N TRP A 31 4.11 -19.53 20.20
CA TRP A 31 2.68 -19.35 19.96
C TRP A 31 1.95 -20.69 20.23
N LYS A 32 0.84 -20.64 20.93
CA LYS A 32 -0.04 -21.82 21.01
C LYS A 32 -0.82 -21.95 19.70
N LYS A 33 -0.96 -23.18 19.21
CA LYS A 33 -1.62 -23.49 17.94
C LYS A 33 -3.06 -22.96 17.87
N ASP A 34 -3.79 -23.04 18.96
CA ASP A 34 -5.15 -22.51 19.11
C ASP A 34 -5.24 -20.98 18.94
N GLN A 35 -4.17 -20.25 19.27
CA GLN A 35 -4.09 -18.81 19.08
C GLN A 35 -3.74 -18.44 17.62
N ILE A 36 -2.92 -19.26 16.97
CA ILE A 36 -2.58 -19.09 15.55
C ILE A 36 -3.83 -19.32 14.70
N ASP A 37 -4.55 -20.40 14.96
CA ASP A 37 -5.77 -20.77 14.24
C ASP A 37 -6.88 -19.69 14.41
N ASN A 38 -7.05 -19.14 15.62
CA ASN A 38 -7.98 -18.02 15.87
C ASN A 38 -7.54 -16.72 15.19
N MET A 39 -6.25 -16.42 15.18
CA MET A 39 -5.70 -15.24 14.52
C MET A 39 -5.86 -15.34 13.00
N GLU A 40 -5.67 -16.53 12.46
CA GLU A 40 -5.87 -16.82 11.04
C GLU A 40 -7.34 -16.70 10.63
N GLU A 41 -8.27 -17.17 11.46
CA GLU A 41 -9.71 -17.02 11.22
C GLU A 41 -10.18 -15.55 11.35
N GLU A 42 -9.70 -14.82 12.35
CA GLU A 42 -9.98 -13.38 12.49
C GLU A 42 -9.31 -12.55 11.39
N MET A 43 -8.10 -12.92 10.95
CA MET A 43 -7.48 -12.30 9.77
C MET A 43 -8.25 -12.60 8.49
N LYS A 44 -8.71 -13.84 8.28
CA LYS A 44 -9.60 -14.19 7.15
C LYS A 44 -10.92 -13.42 7.17
N LYS A 45 -11.50 -13.19 8.36
CA LYS A 45 -12.70 -12.36 8.52
C LYS A 45 -12.41 -10.86 8.31
N MET A 46 -11.25 -10.37 8.74
CA MET A 46 -10.82 -9.00 8.47
C MET A 46 -10.45 -8.80 7.01
N VAL A 47 -9.78 -9.76 6.38
CA VAL A 47 -9.43 -9.72 4.95
C VAL A 47 -10.67 -9.71 4.07
N LYS A 48 -11.74 -10.45 4.44
CA LYS A 48 -13.04 -10.37 3.74
C LYS A 48 -13.77 -9.03 3.93
N ARG A 49 -13.40 -8.22 4.92
CA ARG A 49 -14.05 -6.93 5.23
C ARG A 49 -13.16 -5.70 4.96
N THR A 50 -11.89 -5.88 4.65
CA THR A 50 -10.90 -4.79 4.62
C THR A 50 -10.08 -4.74 3.33
N ALA A 51 -10.51 -5.42 2.26
CA ALA A 51 -9.74 -5.48 1.01
C ALA A 51 -9.57 -4.12 0.32
N VAL A 52 -10.34 -3.10 0.69
CA VAL A 52 -10.47 -1.86 -0.10
C VAL A 52 -10.16 -0.56 0.67
N VAL A 53 -9.69 -0.55 1.89
CA VAL A 53 -9.68 0.68 2.72
C VAL A 53 -8.30 1.32 2.89
N THR A 54 -7.39 1.26 1.94
CA THR A 54 -6.10 1.94 2.11
C THR A 54 -6.02 3.33 1.45
N LEU A 55 -6.89 3.63 0.51
CA LEU A 55 -6.90 4.93 -0.20
C LEU A 55 -7.85 5.99 0.40
N ALA A 56 -8.58 5.69 1.48
CA ALA A 56 -9.53 6.63 2.10
C ALA A 56 -8.86 7.78 2.90
N GLY A 57 -7.59 8.07 2.63
CA GLY A 57 -6.87 9.19 3.24
C GLY A 57 -6.85 10.42 2.33
N VAL A 58 -7.10 11.59 2.89
CA VAL A 58 -6.77 12.86 2.23
C VAL A 58 -5.28 12.85 1.91
N ILE A 59 -4.93 12.79 0.63
CA ILE A 59 -3.54 12.98 0.20
C ILE A 59 -3.24 14.47 0.34
N SER A 60 -2.44 14.84 1.34
CA SER A 60 -2.00 16.22 1.48
C SER A 60 -0.91 16.52 0.45
N VAL A 61 -1.27 17.31 -0.54
CA VAL A 61 -0.39 17.73 -1.65
C VAL A 61 0.70 18.71 -1.22
N GLY A 62 0.65 19.19 0.03
CA GLY A 62 1.54 20.23 0.54
C GLY A 62 3.04 19.92 0.57
N MET A 63 3.49 18.75 0.13
CA MET A 63 4.91 18.35 0.17
C MET A 63 5.60 18.31 -1.20
N LEU A 64 4.96 18.83 -2.25
CA LEU A 64 5.51 18.77 -3.61
C LEU A 64 5.61 20.12 -4.27
N SER A 65 5.93 21.14 -3.54
CA SER A 65 6.35 22.42 -4.11
C SER A 65 7.78 22.37 -4.68
N GLY A 66 8.03 21.32 -5.46
CA GLY A 66 9.24 21.15 -6.26
C GLY A 66 8.93 21.30 -7.74
N CYS A 67 9.23 22.43 -8.32
CA CYS A 67 9.33 22.72 -9.73
C CYS A 67 8.08 22.79 -10.61
N GLY A 68 7.66 24.03 -10.84
CA GLY A 68 7.10 24.43 -12.14
C GLY A 68 5.67 23.99 -12.40
N SER A 69 4.79 24.94 -12.54
CA SER A 69 3.36 24.87 -12.86
C SER A 69 3.00 24.17 -14.20
N LYS A 70 3.56 23.00 -14.48
CA LYS A 70 3.10 22.17 -15.59
C LYS A 70 2.01 21.24 -15.06
N THR A 71 0.77 21.49 -15.47
CA THR A 71 -0.32 20.56 -15.25
C THR A 71 0.03 19.24 -15.93
N LEU A 72 0.12 18.17 -15.16
CA LEU A 72 0.32 16.83 -15.69
C LEU A 72 -0.96 16.38 -16.42
N ASP A 73 -0.77 15.65 -17.50
CA ASP A 73 -1.86 14.99 -18.22
C ASP A 73 -1.89 13.51 -17.81
N GLY A 74 -2.74 13.19 -16.85
CA GLY A 74 -2.84 11.84 -16.30
C GLY A 74 -3.36 10.78 -17.26
N THR A 75 -3.87 11.19 -18.44
CA THR A 75 -4.35 10.25 -19.48
C THR A 75 -3.24 9.73 -20.38
N LYS A 76 -2.04 10.34 -20.30
CA LYS A 76 -0.91 9.91 -21.12
C LYS A 76 -0.41 8.54 -20.71
N THR A 77 -0.16 7.69 -21.68
CA THR A 77 0.51 6.40 -21.50
C THR A 77 1.98 6.63 -21.13
N VAL A 78 2.42 6.04 -20.03
CA VAL A 78 3.82 6.09 -19.55
C VAL A 78 4.56 4.77 -19.71
N ALA A 79 3.82 3.67 -19.80
CA ALA A 79 4.34 2.34 -20.09
C ALA A 79 3.24 1.49 -20.72
N THR A 80 3.61 0.31 -21.22
CA THR A 80 2.68 -0.68 -21.78
C THR A 80 3.08 -2.07 -21.34
N VAL A 81 2.14 -2.85 -20.82
CA VAL A 81 2.32 -4.24 -20.42
C VAL A 81 1.42 -5.10 -21.28
N ASP A 82 1.99 -6.02 -22.07
CA ASP A 82 1.28 -6.94 -22.98
C ASP A 82 0.19 -6.26 -23.84
N GLY A 83 0.46 -5.03 -24.31
CA GLY A 83 -0.44 -4.24 -25.13
C GLY A 83 -1.47 -3.42 -24.34
N THR A 84 -1.48 -3.50 -23.01
CA THR A 84 -2.31 -2.68 -22.13
C THR A 84 -1.57 -1.43 -21.71
N ASP A 85 -2.12 -0.27 -22.01
CA ASP A 85 -1.53 1.02 -21.68
C ASP A 85 -1.66 1.33 -20.18
N ILE A 86 -0.56 1.81 -19.59
CA ILE A 86 -0.52 2.31 -18.21
C ILE A 86 -0.59 3.83 -18.24
N PRO A 87 -1.67 4.44 -17.77
CA PRO A 87 -1.80 5.89 -17.76
C PRO A 87 -1.00 6.52 -16.61
N LEU A 88 -0.45 7.70 -16.86
CA LEU A 88 0.32 8.47 -15.89
C LEU A 88 -0.43 8.68 -14.56
N GLY A 89 -1.76 8.90 -14.61
CA GLY A 89 -2.56 9.13 -13.41
C GLY A 89 -2.53 7.97 -12.43
N VAL A 90 -2.52 6.71 -12.91
CA VAL A 90 -2.41 5.53 -12.04
C VAL A 90 -1.04 5.49 -11.35
N VAL A 91 0.04 5.75 -12.10
CA VAL A 91 1.41 5.76 -11.56
C VAL A 91 1.60 6.93 -10.60
N SER A 92 1.10 8.11 -10.96
CA SER A 92 1.16 9.32 -10.12
C SER A 92 0.46 9.11 -8.79
N LEU A 93 -0.75 8.55 -8.81
CA LEU A 93 -1.52 8.25 -7.59
C LEU A 93 -0.77 7.27 -6.68
N TYR A 94 -0.25 6.18 -7.26
CA TYR A 94 0.53 5.19 -6.51
C TYR A 94 1.81 5.80 -5.91
N ALA A 95 2.55 6.59 -6.70
CA ALA A 95 3.75 7.27 -6.23
C ALA A 95 3.46 8.21 -5.05
N ARG A 96 2.33 8.93 -5.09
CA ARG A 96 1.91 9.81 -4.00
C ARG A 96 1.51 9.04 -2.74
N GLU A 97 0.83 7.92 -2.91
CA GLU A 97 0.53 7.02 -1.79
C GLU A 97 1.81 6.54 -1.10
N GLN A 98 2.80 6.06 -1.87
CA GLN A 98 4.09 5.62 -1.35
C GLN A 98 4.87 6.76 -0.68
N GLN A 99 4.86 7.94 -1.29
CA GLN A 99 5.49 9.13 -0.75
C GLN A 99 4.90 9.52 0.60
N GLN A 100 3.57 9.52 0.71
CA GLN A 100 2.88 9.84 1.98
C GLN A 100 3.21 8.83 3.08
N GLN A 101 3.22 7.53 2.77
CA GLN A 101 3.56 6.48 3.72
C GLN A 101 5.00 6.64 4.22
N THR A 102 5.95 6.84 3.31
CA THR A 102 7.37 7.04 3.65
C THR A 102 7.58 8.31 4.48
N THR A 103 6.99 9.43 4.07
CA THR A 103 7.06 10.70 4.81
C THR A 103 6.51 10.54 6.22
N THR A 104 5.38 9.87 6.37
CA THR A 104 4.77 9.60 7.69
C THR A 104 5.68 8.73 8.56
N MET A 105 6.32 7.73 7.96
CA MET A 105 7.29 6.90 8.66
C MET A 105 8.48 7.73 9.16
N TYR A 106 9.07 8.56 8.31
CA TYR A 106 10.19 9.43 8.69
C TYR A 106 9.81 10.42 9.78
N LEU A 107 8.64 11.06 9.71
CA LEU A 107 8.14 11.94 10.75
C LEU A 107 8.00 11.22 12.10
N ASN A 108 7.51 9.99 12.10
CA ASN A 108 7.32 9.21 13.32
C ASN A 108 8.64 8.74 13.97
N TYR A 109 9.63 8.37 13.16
CA TYR A 109 10.88 7.81 13.66
C TYR A 109 12.00 8.84 13.83
N MET A 110 12.07 9.84 12.94
CA MET A 110 13.14 10.83 12.89
C MET A 110 12.72 12.21 13.39
N GLY A 111 11.41 12.43 13.59
CA GLY A 111 10.84 13.71 14.03
C GLY A 111 10.78 14.79 12.93
N SER A 112 11.37 14.55 11.75
CA SER A 112 11.29 15.42 10.56
C SER A 112 11.37 14.58 9.30
N ALA A 113 10.76 15.07 8.22
CA ALA A 113 10.88 14.55 6.86
C ALA A 113 11.30 15.65 5.87
N ASP A 114 11.92 16.71 6.37
CA ASP A 114 12.31 17.85 5.56
C ASP A 114 13.35 17.46 4.51
N ASN A 115 13.09 17.84 3.26
CA ASN A 115 13.96 17.64 2.10
C ASN A 115 14.38 16.17 1.82
N ILE A 116 13.71 15.18 2.42
CA ILE A 116 14.10 13.77 2.22
C ILE A 116 14.06 13.36 0.74
N TRP A 117 13.13 13.92 -0.03
CA TRP A 117 12.93 13.58 -1.44
C TRP A 117 13.93 14.22 -2.38
N ASP A 118 14.56 15.32 -1.94
CA ASP A 118 15.60 16.06 -2.70
C ASP A 118 17.02 15.57 -2.37
N GLN A 119 17.19 14.68 -1.40
CA GLN A 119 18.49 14.10 -1.05
C GLN A 119 18.90 13.07 -2.10
N THR A 120 20.20 13.02 -2.40
CA THR A 120 20.78 12.00 -3.28
C THR A 120 20.63 10.62 -2.68
N ALA A 121 20.29 9.65 -3.50
CA ALA A 121 19.99 8.28 -3.07
C ALA A 121 21.25 7.40 -2.84
N GLY A 122 22.41 8.01 -2.72
CA GLY A 122 23.69 7.36 -2.44
C GLY A 122 24.85 8.29 -2.72
N ASP A 123 26.04 7.96 -2.18
CA ASP A 123 27.22 8.81 -2.27
C ASP A 123 27.73 9.02 -3.70
N ASP A 124 27.44 8.06 -4.60
CA ASP A 124 27.88 8.08 -6.02
C ASP A 124 26.70 8.21 -7.01
N SER A 125 25.51 8.63 -6.55
CA SER A 125 24.32 8.76 -7.39
C SER A 125 23.97 10.21 -7.64
N ASP A 126 23.65 10.54 -8.90
CA ASP A 126 23.05 11.83 -9.28
C ASP A 126 21.52 11.82 -9.09
N GLU A 127 20.92 10.66 -8.81
CA GLU A 127 19.48 10.51 -8.59
C GLU A 127 19.10 10.87 -7.15
N THR A 128 17.95 11.53 -7.01
CA THR A 128 17.37 11.79 -5.70
C THR A 128 16.50 10.61 -5.22
N TYR A 129 16.18 10.58 -3.93
CA TYR A 129 15.16 9.64 -3.43
C TYR A 129 13.81 9.85 -4.11
N GLY A 130 13.49 11.09 -4.53
CA GLY A 130 12.30 11.38 -5.31
C GLY A 130 12.32 10.70 -6.68
N ASP A 131 13.42 10.77 -7.41
CA ASP A 131 13.59 10.12 -8.72
C ASP A 131 13.47 8.60 -8.60
N GLN A 132 14.13 8.02 -7.60
CA GLN A 132 14.02 6.58 -7.33
C GLN A 132 12.59 6.17 -6.95
N ALA A 133 11.89 6.99 -6.17
CA ALA A 133 10.50 6.70 -5.80
C ALA A 133 9.58 6.68 -7.02
N VAL A 134 9.77 7.59 -7.98
CA VAL A 134 9.01 7.60 -9.24
C VAL A 134 9.29 6.36 -10.06
N THR A 135 10.58 6.02 -10.26
CA THR A 135 10.99 4.82 -11.02
C THR A 135 10.45 3.54 -10.38
N SER A 136 10.63 3.38 -9.06
CA SER A 136 10.13 2.23 -8.33
C SER A 136 8.61 2.13 -8.33
N SER A 137 7.91 3.27 -8.37
CA SER A 137 6.46 3.30 -8.46
C SER A 137 5.97 2.82 -9.82
N LEU A 138 6.62 3.23 -10.91
CA LEU A 138 6.31 2.74 -12.25
C LEU A 138 6.49 1.23 -12.33
N GLU A 139 7.67 0.72 -11.91
CA GLU A 139 7.94 -0.72 -11.89
C GLU A 139 6.92 -1.51 -11.04
N SER A 140 6.48 -0.94 -9.93
CA SER A 140 5.49 -1.58 -9.06
C SER A 140 4.14 -1.67 -9.73
N VAL A 141 3.72 -0.60 -10.41
CA VAL A 141 2.47 -0.59 -11.17
C VAL A 141 2.53 -1.56 -12.34
N GLU A 142 3.65 -1.60 -13.10
CA GLU A 142 3.85 -2.60 -14.17
C GLU A 142 3.70 -4.03 -13.64
N LYS A 143 4.32 -4.34 -12.49
CA LYS A 143 4.18 -5.64 -11.82
C LYS A 143 2.73 -5.96 -11.44
N MET A 144 1.96 -4.96 -10.99
CA MET A 144 0.54 -5.16 -10.67
C MET A 144 -0.27 -5.46 -11.94
N TYR A 145 0.01 -4.81 -13.08
CA TYR A 145 -0.63 -5.14 -14.36
C TYR A 145 -0.31 -6.58 -14.80
N ILE A 146 0.95 -7.00 -14.69
CA ILE A 146 1.35 -8.40 -14.96
C ILE A 146 0.58 -9.38 -14.05
N LEU A 147 0.46 -9.07 -12.76
CA LEU A 147 -0.31 -9.91 -11.83
C LEU A 147 -1.79 -9.97 -12.20
N LYS A 148 -2.38 -8.84 -12.65
CA LYS A 148 -3.77 -8.79 -13.11
C LYS A 148 -3.98 -9.70 -14.33
N GLU A 149 -3.07 -9.69 -15.29
CA GLU A 149 -3.15 -10.58 -16.47
C GLU A 149 -3.04 -12.06 -16.08
N LYS A 150 -2.22 -12.37 -15.09
CA LYS A 150 -2.01 -13.74 -14.61
C LYS A 150 -3.04 -14.20 -13.58
N ALA A 151 -3.92 -13.33 -13.10
CA ALA A 151 -4.86 -13.64 -12.04
C ALA A 151 -5.76 -14.85 -12.35
N ALA A 152 -6.23 -14.95 -13.60
CA ALA A 152 -7.07 -16.07 -14.04
C ALA A 152 -6.33 -17.43 -13.99
N ASP A 153 -5.01 -17.46 -14.26
CA ASP A 153 -4.20 -18.68 -14.19
C ASP A 153 -4.16 -19.24 -12.76
N TYR A 154 -4.36 -18.40 -11.75
CA TYR A 154 -4.38 -18.73 -10.33
C TYR A 154 -5.81 -18.79 -9.73
N ASN A 155 -6.85 -18.76 -10.57
CA ASN A 155 -8.25 -18.69 -10.15
C ASN A 155 -8.54 -17.50 -9.21
N VAL A 156 -7.85 -16.39 -9.44
CA VAL A 156 -8.05 -15.12 -8.72
C VAL A 156 -8.88 -14.20 -9.59
N GLU A 157 -9.99 -13.72 -9.03
CA GLU A 157 -10.89 -12.76 -9.67
C GLU A 157 -11.40 -11.74 -8.64
N LEU A 158 -11.86 -10.61 -9.10
CA LEU A 158 -12.63 -9.66 -8.29
C LEU A 158 -14.06 -10.20 -8.18
N THR A 159 -14.58 -10.16 -6.96
CA THR A 159 -15.99 -10.50 -6.69
C THR A 159 -16.86 -9.24 -6.83
N ASP A 160 -18.17 -9.41 -6.97
CA ASP A 160 -19.13 -8.29 -6.99
C ASP A 160 -18.97 -7.39 -5.74
N ASP A 161 -18.65 -7.99 -4.57
CA ASP A 161 -18.37 -7.24 -3.33
C ASP A 161 -17.07 -6.43 -3.42
N ASP A 162 -16.01 -6.97 -4.07
CA ASP A 162 -14.76 -6.23 -4.30
C ASP A 162 -15.02 -5.05 -5.24
N GLU A 163 -15.74 -5.26 -6.33
CA GLU A 163 -16.05 -4.20 -7.31
C GLU A 163 -16.90 -3.09 -6.71
N ALA A 164 -17.92 -3.45 -5.93
CA ALA A 164 -18.74 -2.47 -5.21
C ALA A 164 -17.91 -1.65 -4.21
N ALA A 165 -17.03 -2.32 -3.45
CA ALA A 165 -16.17 -1.66 -2.48
C ALA A 165 -15.12 -0.76 -3.15
N ILE A 166 -14.57 -1.15 -4.31
CA ILE A 166 -13.65 -0.35 -5.12
C ILE A 166 -14.36 0.91 -5.63
N ALA A 167 -15.57 0.76 -6.17
CA ALA A 167 -16.34 1.89 -6.67
C ALA A 167 -16.67 2.91 -5.55
N ASP A 168 -17.09 2.41 -4.38
CA ASP A 168 -17.38 3.24 -3.21
C ASP A 168 -16.12 3.97 -2.71
N ALA A 169 -14.99 3.27 -2.58
CA ALA A 169 -13.73 3.86 -2.14
C ALA A 169 -13.20 4.92 -3.14
N ALA A 170 -13.32 4.70 -4.44
CA ALA A 170 -12.92 5.67 -5.44
C ALA A 170 -13.78 6.94 -5.36
N SER A 171 -15.09 6.78 -5.23
CA SER A 171 -16.02 7.91 -5.05
C SER A 171 -15.72 8.70 -3.76
N GLN A 172 -15.45 8.00 -2.65
CA GLN A 172 -15.06 8.64 -1.39
C GLN A 172 -13.73 9.39 -1.52
N PHE A 173 -12.74 8.82 -2.23
CA PHE A 173 -11.47 9.48 -2.50
C PHE A 173 -11.68 10.79 -3.28
N MET A 174 -12.49 10.78 -4.32
CA MET A 174 -12.79 11.98 -5.11
C MET A 174 -13.52 13.03 -4.26
N ALA A 175 -14.44 12.62 -3.41
CA ALA A 175 -15.21 13.54 -2.54
C ALA A 175 -14.38 14.10 -1.38
N ALA A 176 -13.38 13.37 -0.89
CA ALA A 176 -12.54 13.76 0.24
C ALA A 176 -11.41 14.73 -0.15
N ASN A 177 -11.06 14.81 -1.45
CA ASN A 177 -10.00 15.66 -1.94
C ASN A 177 -10.55 16.86 -2.71
N SER A 178 -9.87 18.03 -2.61
CA SER A 178 -10.26 19.21 -3.36
C SER A 178 -10.04 19.03 -4.87
N GLU A 179 -10.77 19.78 -5.69
CA GLU A 179 -10.56 19.80 -7.15
C GLU A 179 -9.12 20.15 -7.52
N GLU A 180 -8.47 21.04 -6.76
CA GLU A 180 -7.07 21.40 -6.94
C GLU A 180 -6.15 20.21 -6.70
N THR A 181 -6.36 19.47 -5.60
CA THR A 181 -5.61 18.24 -5.29
C THR A 181 -5.79 17.20 -6.38
N ILE A 182 -7.02 16.94 -6.84
CA ILE A 182 -7.29 15.97 -7.91
C ILE A 182 -6.60 16.38 -9.22
N LYS A 183 -6.61 17.68 -9.53
CA LYS A 183 -5.92 18.22 -10.71
C LYS A 183 -4.39 18.08 -10.62
N GLU A 184 -3.81 18.30 -9.44
CA GLU A 184 -2.38 18.13 -9.20
C GLU A 184 -1.95 16.66 -9.24
N LEU A 185 -2.80 15.76 -8.75
CA LEU A 185 -2.60 14.31 -8.88
C LEU A 185 -2.73 13.85 -10.34
N ALA A 186 -3.36 14.67 -11.18
CA ALA A 186 -3.67 14.36 -12.58
C ALA A 186 -4.45 13.04 -12.73
N VAL A 187 -5.42 12.79 -11.85
CA VAL A 187 -6.12 11.50 -11.74
C VAL A 187 -7.62 11.67 -11.99
N THR A 188 -8.22 10.66 -12.62
CA THR A 188 -9.67 10.51 -12.76
C THR A 188 -10.19 9.45 -11.80
N GLU A 189 -11.50 9.45 -11.51
CA GLU A 189 -12.14 8.42 -10.70
C GLU A 189 -11.90 7.00 -11.25
N ASP A 190 -11.91 6.82 -12.57
CA ASP A 190 -11.64 5.51 -13.19
C ASP A 190 -10.18 5.07 -12.98
N GLN A 191 -9.23 6.00 -12.95
CA GLN A 191 -7.83 5.69 -12.61
C GLN A 191 -7.66 5.33 -11.15
N VAL A 192 -8.42 5.96 -10.24
CA VAL A 192 -8.48 5.56 -8.83
C VAL A 192 -9.04 4.13 -8.71
N LYS A 193 -10.15 3.82 -9.41
CA LYS A 193 -10.69 2.45 -9.47
C LYS A 193 -9.66 1.46 -9.98
N THR A 194 -8.98 1.80 -11.08
CA THR A 194 -7.93 0.95 -11.66
C THR A 194 -6.83 0.63 -10.65
N LEU A 195 -6.32 1.62 -9.93
CA LEU A 195 -5.29 1.36 -8.93
C LEU A 195 -5.82 0.46 -7.80
N LEU A 196 -7.03 0.69 -7.31
CA LEU A 196 -7.66 -0.13 -6.28
C LEU A 196 -7.89 -1.58 -6.72
N GLU A 197 -8.29 -1.79 -7.98
CA GLU A 197 -8.40 -3.13 -8.59
C GLU A 197 -7.04 -3.84 -8.59
N LEU A 198 -5.99 -3.15 -9.08
CA LEU A 198 -4.64 -3.69 -9.16
C LEU A 198 -4.11 -4.10 -7.78
N GLN A 199 -4.28 -3.24 -6.77
CA GLN A 199 -3.88 -3.52 -5.39
C GLN A 199 -4.69 -4.68 -4.78
N THR A 200 -5.99 -4.77 -5.08
CA THR A 200 -6.85 -5.86 -4.61
C THR A 200 -6.42 -7.19 -5.21
N ILE A 201 -6.16 -7.22 -6.52
CA ILE A 201 -5.66 -8.41 -7.21
C ILE A 201 -4.27 -8.80 -6.68
N GLN A 202 -3.36 -7.85 -6.55
CA GLN A 202 -2.03 -8.11 -5.98
C GLN A 202 -2.12 -8.78 -4.61
N LYS A 203 -3.02 -8.32 -3.75
CA LYS A 203 -3.25 -8.90 -2.43
C LYS A 203 -3.84 -10.32 -2.51
N LYS A 204 -4.79 -10.55 -3.43
CA LYS A 204 -5.39 -11.88 -3.63
C LYS A 204 -4.42 -12.87 -4.26
N MET A 205 -3.48 -12.39 -5.08
CA MET A 205 -2.45 -13.21 -5.73
C MET A 205 -1.32 -13.63 -4.78
N TYR A 206 -1.17 -12.98 -3.62
CA TYR A 206 -0.06 -13.26 -2.71
C TYR A 206 0.01 -14.73 -2.28
N ASP A 207 -1.08 -15.26 -1.75
CA ASP A 207 -1.13 -16.63 -1.23
C ASP A 207 -0.93 -17.71 -2.33
N PRO A 208 -1.62 -17.64 -3.48
CA PRO A 208 -1.41 -18.59 -4.58
C PRO A 208 0.03 -18.59 -5.11
N VAL A 209 0.62 -17.42 -5.34
CA VAL A 209 1.99 -17.29 -5.87
C VAL A 209 3.03 -17.79 -4.87
N VAL A 210 2.87 -17.49 -3.58
CA VAL A 210 3.78 -18.00 -2.53
C VAL A 210 3.64 -19.49 -2.33
N ALA A 211 2.46 -20.07 -2.55
CA ALA A 211 2.25 -21.51 -2.45
C ALA A 211 2.97 -22.27 -3.56
N GLU A 212 3.05 -21.70 -4.77
CA GLU A 212 3.74 -22.29 -5.92
C GLU A 212 5.27 -22.30 -5.78
N GLY A 213 5.82 -21.32 -5.04
CA GLY A 213 7.27 -21.18 -4.80
C GLY A 213 7.84 -22.08 -3.70
N LYS A 214 7.03 -22.95 -3.10
CA LYS A 214 7.43 -23.94 -2.08
C LYS A 214 7.50 -25.34 -2.64
#